data_5dd66b5986582346ec57095f9d597e2a
#
_entry.id   5dd66b5986582346ec57095f9d597e2a
#
_cell.length_a   1.000
_cell.length_b   1.000
_cell.length_c   1.000
_cell.angle_alpha   90.00
_cell.angle_beta   90.00
_cell.angle_gamma   90.00
#
_symmetry.space_group_name_H-M   'P 1'
#
loop_
_entity.id
_entity.type
_entity.pdbx_description
1 polymer ?
#
loop_
_entity_poly.entity_id
_entity_poly.type
_entity_poly.pdbx_seq_one_letter_code
_entity_poly.pdbx_strand_id
1 'polypeptide(L)'
;MQARLRRYGLLVVAAATFAGTGANAQAQDESPAVVPYRPSVATPAELPAPGWPELEAGAQWAKGGGTTRSQSSPVTFKLAWNDSWAILVGTDVYEWQRAYDGTTAHSGGDTTLTLKYKLPVNDNLALGAELGVALPTARPPIGSGKTDWGINTIASFDYPGVHVDVNVAGLHVGAVDAGQGSWQGGWAIAASHPLDERFGITGEVSGIVQRRTAAQAQGLAALNYNVSNALVLDIAAAAGLSRAAPNWQLMVGMTVRLGHWF
;
A
#
# COMPACT_ATOMS: atom_id res chain seq x y z
N MET A 1 -12.14 33.79 33.99
CA MET A 1 -11.43 33.93 32.67
C MET A 1 -11.89 32.80 31.79
N GLN A 2 -12.81 33.05 30.86
CA GLN A 2 -13.53 32.04 30.07
C GLN A 2 -12.70 31.65 28.86
N ALA A 3 -12.30 30.36 28.76
CA ALA A 3 -11.67 29.81 27.59
C ALA A 3 -12.77 29.37 26.57
N ARG A 4 -12.77 29.99 25.39
CA ARG A 4 -13.70 29.70 24.29
C ARG A 4 -13.27 28.39 23.59
N LEU A 5 -14.11 27.38 23.70
CA LEU A 5 -14.06 26.17 22.87
C LEU A 5 -14.36 26.53 21.41
N ARG A 6 -13.39 26.40 20.52
CA ARG A 6 -13.60 26.43 19.08
C ARG A 6 -14.08 25.04 18.62
N ARG A 7 -15.30 25.01 18.13
CA ARG A 7 -15.89 23.86 17.44
C ARG A 7 -15.21 23.71 16.08
N TYR A 8 -14.53 22.59 15.84
CA TYR A 8 -14.11 22.19 14.51
C TYR A 8 -15.25 21.47 13.82
N GLY A 9 -15.69 22.04 12.70
CA GLY A 9 -16.78 21.52 11.90
C GLY A 9 -16.39 20.21 11.22
N LEU A 10 -17.32 19.27 11.32
CA LEU A 10 -17.32 18.00 10.60
C LEU A 10 -17.52 18.31 9.11
N LEU A 11 -16.51 18.06 8.27
CA LEU A 11 -16.66 18.14 6.83
C LEU A 11 -17.33 16.84 6.36
N VAL A 12 -18.64 16.90 6.18
CA VAL A 12 -19.43 15.85 5.52
C VAL A 12 -19.14 15.96 4.02
N VAL A 13 -18.42 14.97 3.48
CA VAL A 13 -18.34 14.79 2.03
C VAL A 13 -19.67 14.29 1.55
N ALA A 14 -20.43 15.16 0.89
CA ALA A 14 -21.69 14.82 0.25
C ALA A 14 -21.41 13.87 -0.93
N ALA A 15 -21.90 12.64 -0.85
CA ALA A 15 -22.00 11.73 -1.98
C ALA A 15 -23.01 12.30 -2.97
N ALA A 16 -22.53 12.76 -4.12
CA ALA A 16 -23.40 13.16 -5.23
C ALA A 16 -24.00 11.88 -5.84
N THR A 17 -25.30 11.65 -5.60
CA THR A 17 -26.09 10.64 -6.30
C THR A 17 -26.33 11.10 -7.74
N PHE A 18 -25.57 10.52 -8.68
CA PHE A 18 -25.94 10.59 -10.10
C PHE A 18 -26.95 9.47 -10.39
N ALA A 19 -28.22 9.80 -10.39
CA ALA A 19 -29.27 8.97 -11.00
C ALA A 19 -29.27 9.25 -12.50
N GLY A 20 -28.56 8.45 -13.27
CA GLY A 20 -28.59 8.44 -14.72
C GLY A 20 -29.25 7.16 -15.20
N THR A 21 -30.54 7.19 -15.53
CA THR A 21 -31.21 6.14 -16.29
C THR A 21 -30.74 6.20 -17.74
N GLY A 22 -29.87 5.30 -18.11
CA GLY A 22 -29.43 5.07 -19.49
C GLY A 22 -29.04 3.62 -19.63
N ALA A 23 -29.94 2.81 -20.19
CA ALA A 23 -29.58 1.50 -20.68
C ALA A 23 -28.69 1.67 -21.92
N ASN A 24 -27.38 1.83 -21.69
CA ASN A 24 -26.39 1.71 -22.74
C ASN A 24 -25.84 0.31 -22.70
N ALA A 25 -25.95 -0.40 -23.82
CA ALA A 25 -25.13 -1.59 -24.09
C ALA A 25 -23.69 -1.21 -23.78
N GLN A 26 -23.13 -1.78 -22.73
CA GLN A 26 -21.73 -1.61 -22.39
C GLN A 26 -20.93 -2.19 -23.56
N ALA A 27 -20.36 -1.33 -24.40
CA ALA A 27 -19.18 -1.69 -25.15
C ALA A 27 -18.20 -2.21 -24.09
N GLN A 28 -17.76 -3.47 -24.17
CA GLN A 28 -16.71 -3.99 -23.31
C GLN A 28 -15.51 -3.05 -23.47
N ASP A 29 -15.11 -2.41 -22.39
CA ASP A 29 -13.91 -1.59 -22.38
C ASP A 29 -12.73 -2.54 -22.61
N GLU A 30 -12.24 -2.58 -23.84
CA GLU A 30 -11.12 -3.45 -24.27
C GLU A 30 -9.79 -3.02 -23.63
N SER A 31 -9.79 -1.95 -22.87
CA SER A 31 -8.60 -1.44 -22.20
C SER A 31 -8.19 -2.35 -21.02
N PRO A 32 -6.87 -2.46 -20.73
CA PRO A 32 -6.37 -3.39 -19.73
C PRO A 32 -6.92 -3.07 -18.33
N ALA A 33 -7.15 -4.11 -17.52
CA ALA A 33 -7.52 -3.93 -16.13
C ALA A 33 -6.34 -3.35 -15.32
N VAL A 34 -6.65 -2.54 -14.30
CA VAL A 34 -5.66 -2.08 -13.34
C VAL A 34 -5.12 -3.24 -12.51
N VAL A 35 -3.87 -3.11 -12.04
CA VAL A 35 -3.19 -4.08 -11.19
C VAL A 35 -3.02 -3.49 -9.79
N PRO A 36 -3.98 -3.66 -8.85
CA PRO A 36 -3.89 -3.12 -7.51
C PRO A 36 -2.76 -3.79 -6.72
N TYR A 37 -1.91 -2.99 -6.05
CA TYR A 37 -0.95 -3.46 -5.04
C TYR A 37 -1.51 -3.26 -3.63
N ARG A 38 -2.47 -2.36 -3.50
CA ARG A 38 -3.23 -2.12 -2.26
C ARG A 38 -4.30 -3.19 -2.03
N PRO A 39 -4.70 -3.41 -0.77
CA PRO A 39 -4.16 -2.85 0.50
C PRO A 39 -3.07 -3.74 1.13
N SER A 40 -2.56 -4.73 0.41
CA SER A 40 -1.59 -5.72 0.88
C SER A 40 -0.19 -5.12 1.14
N VAL A 41 0.57 -5.74 2.04
CA VAL A 41 2.01 -5.55 2.18
C VAL A 41 2.75 -6.33 1.11
N ALA A 42 2.28 -7.55 0.79
CA ALA A 42 2.76 -8.31 -0.35
C ALA A 42 2.36 -7.61 -1.65
N THR A 43 3.35 -7.29 -2.48
CA THR A 43 3.11 -6.79 -3.83
C THR A 43 3.18 -7.94 -4.83
N PRO A 44 2.31 -7.98 -5.87
CA PRO A 44 2.38 -8.99 -6.93
C PRO A 44 3.59 -8.73 -7.84
N ALA A 45 4.04 -9.73 -8.58
CA ALA A 45 5.05 -9.55 -9.62
C ALA A 45 4.51 -8.76 -10.82
N GLU A 46 3.20 -8.72 -11.00
CA GLU A 46 2.50 -8.06 -12.10
C GLU A 46 2.81 -6.57 -12.13
N LEU A 47 2.81 -6.02 -13.36
CA LEU A 47 3.00 -4.60 -13.65
C LEU A 47 1.72 -4.01 -14.24
N PRO A 48 1.50 -2.69 -14.11
CA PRO A 48 0.53 -2.01 -14.95
C PRO A 48 0.77 -2.32 -16.43
N ALA A 49 -0.26 -2.27 -17.26
CA ALA A 49 -0.08 -2.42 -18.70
C ALA A 49 0.84 -1.31 -19.25
N PRO A 50 1.78 -1.62 -20.15
CA PRO A 50 2.71 -0.64 -20.70
C PRO A 50 2.00 0.57 -21.30
N GLY A 51 2.44 1.77 -20.93
CA GLY A 51 1.84 3.03 -21.37
C GLY A 51 0.51 3.40 -20.71
N TRP A 52 0.01 2.57 -19.77
CA TRP A 52 -1.19 2.84 -19.00
C TRP A 52 -0.83 3.11 -17.52
N PRO A 53 -0.52 4.36 -17.16
CA PRO A 53 -0.19 4.66 -15.79
C PRO A 53 -1.38 4.47 -14.85
N GLU A 54 -1.07 4.07 -13.62
CA GLU A 54 -2.04 3.88 -12.56
C GLU A 54 -1.69 4.74 -11.35
N LEU A 55 -2.73 5.19 -10.64
CA LEU A 55 -2.62 5.89 -9.37
C LEU A 55 -3.33 5.07 -8.30
N GLU A 56 -2.62 4.77 -7.23
CA GLU A 56 -3.20 4.26 -6.00
C GLU A 56 -3.28 5.38 -4.97
N ALA A 57 -4.40 5.49 -4.29
CA ALA A 57 -4.59 6.45 -3.20
C ALA A 57 -5.45 5.85 -2.11
N GLY A 58 -5.21 6.25 -0.86
CA GLY A 58 -6.00 5.73 0.24
C GLY A 58 -5.86 6.50 1.54
N ALA A 59 -6.51 5.97 2.57
CA ALA A 59 -6.36 6.41 3.94
C ALA A 59 -6.19 5.19 4.85
N GLN A 60 -5.37 5.34 5.87
CA GLN A 60 -5.06 4.31 6.85
C GLN A 60 -5.12 4.90 8.26
N TRP A 61 -5.66 4.13 9.18
CA TRP A 61 -5.71 4.41 10.62
C TRP A 61 -5.13 3.23 11.37
N ALA A 62 -4.27 3.51 12.36
CA ALA A 62 -3.71 2.46 13.20
C ALA A 62 -3.73 2.85 14.68
N LYS A 63 -3.72 1.83 15.54
CA LYS A 63 -3.60 1.97 16.99
C LYS A 63 -2.57 0.98 17.52
N GLY A 64 -1.62 1.48 18.33
CA GLY A 64 -0.55 0.66 18.90
C GLY A 64 0.68 0.61 18.00
N GLY A 65 1.58 -0.32 18.26
CA GLY A 65 2.89 -0.34 17.62
C GLY A 65 3.83 0.70 18.20
N GLY A 66 4.56 1.44 17.36
CA GLY A 66 5.47 2.52 17.80
C GLY A 66 4.79 3.77 18.32
N THR A 67 3.49 3.95 18.09
CA THR A 67 2.69 5.10 18.46
C THR A 67 1.39 4.67 19.14
N THR A 68 0.71 5.59 19.86
CA THR A 68 -0.63 5.28 20.40
C THR A 68 -1.70 5.26 19.32
N ARG A 69 -1.58 6.15 18.34
CA ARG A 69 -2.44 6.26 17.14
C ARG A 69 -1.66 6.88 16.00
N SER A 70 -1.93 6.44 14.80
CA SER A 70 -1.45 7.06 13.56
C SER A 70 -2.54 7.08 12.50
N GLN A 71 -2.39 8.01 11.59
CA GLN A 71 -3.19 8.14 10.38
C GLN A 71 -2.26 8.50 9.24
N SER A 72 -2.45 7.91 8.06
CA SER A 72 -1.72 8.27 6.85
C SER A 72 -2.61 8.27 5.63
N SER A 73 -2.15 8.94 4.58
CA SER A 73 -2.82 9.01 3.28
C SER A 73 -1.81 8.67 2.19
N PRO A 74 -1.54 7.37 1.97
CA PRO A 74 -0.59 6.92 0.97
C PRO A 74 -1.11 7.19 -0.45
N VAL A 75 -0.20 7.58 -1.32
CA VAL A 75 -0.41 7.74 -2.76
C VAL A 75 0.78 7.10 -3.48
N THR A 76 0.50 6.30 -4.51
CA THR A 76 1.53 5.68 -5.36
C THR A 76 1.14 5.81 -6.82
N PHE A 77 2.01 6.43 -7.60
CA PHE A 77 1.94 6.45 -9.06
C PHE A 77 2.77 5.28 -9.62
N LYS A 78 2.21 4.55 -10.59
CA LYS A 78 2.83 3.39 -11.22
C LYS A 78 2.82 3.56 -12.73
N LEU A 79 3.96 3.31 -13.39
CA LEU A 79 4.09 3.35 -14.84
C LEU A 79 5.03 2.26 -15.32
N ALA A 80 4.52 1.35 -16.14
CA ALA A 80 5.33 0.40 -16.90
C ALA A 80 5.58 0.95 -18.31
N TRP A 81 6.82 0.81 -18.80
CA TRP A 81 7.19 1.18 -20.18
C TRP A 81 7.35 -0.02 -21.11
N ASN A 82 7.32 -1.24 -20.54
CA ASN A 82 7.21 -2.51 -21.24
C ASN A 82 6.70 -3.58 -20.26
N ASP A 83 6.55 -4.82 -20.74
CA ASP A 83 6.00 -5.93 -19.96
C ASP A 83 6.89 -6.40 -18.79
N SER A 84 8.14 -5.93 -18.72
CA SER A 84 9.12 -6.37 -17.72
C SER A 84 9.52 -5.28 -16.74
N TRP A 85 9.33 -4.00 -17.04
CA TRP A 85 9.86 -2.91 -16.24
C TRP A 85 8.83 -1.83 -15.93
N ALA A 86 8.78 -1.41 -14.68
CA ALA A 86 7.99 -0.28 -14.22
C ALA A 86 8.76 0.58 -13.22
N ILE A 87 8.34 1.84 -13.11
CA ILE A 87 8.72 2.74 -12.04
C ILE A 87 7.51 3.04 -11.17
N LEU A 88 7.72 3.09 -9.86
CA LEU A 88 6.73 3.50 -8.88
C LEU A 88 7.26 4.72 -8.12
N VAL A 89 6.39 5.69 -7.90
CA VAL A 89 6.67 6.87 -7.07
C VAL A 89 5.60 6.95 -6.00
N GLY A 90 6.00 6.78 -4.75
CA GLY A 90 5.09 6.74 -3.60
C GLY A 90 5.41 7.80 -2.55
N THR A 91 4.40 8.26 -1.84
CA THR A 91 4.53 9.09 -0.63
C THR A 91 3.25 9.02 0.17
N ASP A 92 3.32 9.32 1.46
CA ASP A 92 2.14 9.73 2.23
C ASP A 92 1.94 11.24 2.05
N VAL A 93 0.84 11.66 1.39
CA VAL A 93 0.54 13.08 1.23
C VAL A 93 0.20 13.74 2.57
N TYR A 94 -0.19 12.95 3.53
CA TYR A 94 -0.44 13.35 4.91
C TYR A 94 -0.14 12.20 5.86
N GLU A 95 0.64 12.47 6.89
CA GLU A 95 0.82 11.61 8.06
C GLU A 95 0.56 12.41 9.35
N TRP A 96 -0.10 11.76 10.29
CA TRP A 96 -0.31 12.21 11.66
C TRP A 96 -0.05 11.06 12.62
N GLN A 97 0.64 11.35 13.70
CA GLN A 97 0.88 10.38 14.77
C GLN A 97 0.79 11.01 16.15
N ARG A 98 0.43 10.19 17.12
CA ARG A 98 0.46 10.52 18.55
C ARG A 98 1.37 9.54 19.28
N ALA A 99 2.42 10.05 19.90
CA ALA A 99 3.34 9.26 20.71
C ALA A 99 2.72 8.86 22.06
N TYR A 100 3.38 7.96 22.79
CA TYR A 100 2.91 7.49 24.11
C TYR A 100 2.95 8.56 25.19
N ASP A 101 3.82 9.56 25.07
CA ASP A 101 3.89 10.73 25.97
C ASP A 101 2.78 11.77 25.67
N GLY A 102 1.94 11.52 24.68
CA GLY A 102 0.84 12.38 24.26
C GLY A 102 1.21 13.45 23.25
N THR A 103 2.48 13.60 22.88
CA THR A 103 2.90 14.51 21.81
C THR A 103 2.33 14.08 20.47
N THR A 104 2.06 15.05 19.60
CA THR A 104 1.54 14.82 18.25
C THR A 104 2.44 15.45 17.21
N ALA A 105 2.58 14.78 16.06
CA ALA A 105 3.29 15.28 14.91
C ALA A 105 2.48 15.05 13.64
N HIS A 106 2.67 15.90 12.63
CA HIS A 106 2.10 15.73 11.30
C HIS A 106 3.01 16.35 10.23
N SER A 107 3.04 15.73 9.08
CA SER A 107 3.80 16.15 7.89
C SER A 107 3.27 15.37 6.67
N GLY A 108 3.82 15.62 5.48
CA GLY A 108 3.87 14.60 4.43
C GLY A 108 4.91 13.55 4.80
N GLY A 109 4.79 12.36 4.21
CA GLY A 109 5.76 11.27 4.36
C GLY A 109 6.99 11.42 3.49
N ASP A 110 7.93 10.51 3.65
CA ASP A 110 9.09 10.40 2.76
C ASP A 110 8.65 9.94 1.36
N THR A 111 9.38 10.41 0.33
CA THR A 111 9.10 10.04 -1.05
C THR A 111 9.88 8.79 -1.41
N THR A 112 9.19 7.75 -1.88
CA THR A 112 9.81 6.52 -2.36
C THR A 112 9.88 6.50 -3.88
N LEU A 113 11.03 6.05 -4.41
CA LEU A 113 11.21 5.72 -5.81
C LEU A 113 11.54 4.23 -5.90
N THR A 114 10.80 3.49 -6.71
CA THR A 114 10.98 2.04 -6.86
C THR A 114 11.09 1.68 -8.34
N LEU A 115 12.15 0.99 -8.70
CA LEU A 115 12.30 0.32 -9.97
C LEU A 115 11.82 -1.13 -9.78
N LYS A 116 10.84 -1.56 -10.58
CA LYS A 116 10.25 -2.89 -10.51
C LYS A 116 10.54 -3.67 -11.78
N TYR A 117 10.92 -4.92 -11.62
CA TYR A 117 11.16 -5.88 -12.69
C TYR A 117 10.24 -7.09 -12.54
N LYS A 118 9.67 -7.56 -13.66
CA LYS A 118 8.88 -8.78 -13.77
C LYS A 118 9.55 -9.76 -14.73
N LEU A 119 9.66 -11.01 -14.32
CA LEU A 119 10.11 -12.14 -15.12
C LEU A 119 9.00 -13.21 -15.13
N PRO A 120 8.21 -13.32 -16.21
CA PRO A 120 7.30 -14.45 -16.35
C PRO A 120 8.12 -15.73 -16.55
N VAL A 121 7.86 -16.74 -15.73
CA VAL A 121 8.55 -18.04 -15.79
C VAL A 121 7.73 -19.04 -16.59
N ASN A 122 6.43 -19.10 -16.32
CA ASN A 122 5.44 -19.89 -17.04
C ASN A 122 4.04 -19.31 -16.77
N ASP A 123 2.99 -19.98 -17.26
CA ASP A 123 1.61 -19.50 -17.15
C ASP A 123 1.12 -19.35 -15.69
N ASN A 124 1.76 -20.01 -14.73
CA ASN A 124 1.34 -20.05 -13.34
C ASN A 124 2.35 -19.42 -12.37
N LEU A 125 3.50 -18.93 -12.86
CA LEU A 125 4.56 -18.38 -12.03
C LEU A 125 5.20 -17.17 -12.68
N ALA A 126 5.18 -16.04 -12.00
CA ALA A 126 5.99 -14.88 -12.30
C ALA A 126 6.92 -14.57 -11.11
N LEU A 127 8.16 -14.18 -11.40
CA LEU A 127 9.08 -13.64 -10.41
C LEU A 127 9.15 -12.13 -10.57
N GLY A 128 9.39 -11.43 -9.47
CA GLY A 128 9.56 -9.99 -9.45
C GLY A 128 10.72 -9.57 -8.54
N ALA A 129 11.24 -8.38 -8.83
CA ALA A 129 12.20 -7.71 -7.98
C ALA A 129 11.89 -6.21 -7.96
N GLU A 130 12.00 -5.59 -6.79
CA GLU A 130 11.86 -4.16 -6.58
C GLU A 130 13.14 -3.63 -5.94
N LEU A 131 13.74 -2.60 -6.52
CA LEU A 131 14.82 -1.83 -5.92
C LEU A 131 14.25 -0.47 -5.55
N GLY A 132 14.18 -0.20 -4.24
CA GLY A 132 13.56 1.00 -3.68
C GLY A 132 14.53 1.91 -2.96
N VAL A 133 14.27 3.22 -3.03
CA VAL A 133 14.91 4.24 -2.22
C VAL A 133 13.85 5.17 -1.63
N ALA A 134 13.90 5.41 -0.32
CA ALA A 134 13.11 6.43 0.36
C ALA A 134 13.96 7.67 0.61
N LEU A 135 13.55 8.78 0.03
CA LEU A 135 14.21 10.08 0.15
C LEU A 135 13.65 10.84 1.34
N PRO A 136 14.49 11.51 2.16
CA PRO A 136 14.06 12.18 3.39
C PRO A 136 13.34 13.51 3.08
N THR A 137 12.17 13.43 2.48
CA THR A 137 11.34 14.60 2.13
C THR A 137 10.37 15.01 3.24
N ALA A 138 10.07 14.10 4.17
CA ALA A 138 9.24 14.37 5.32
C ALA A 138 9.97 15.20 6.39
N ARG A 139 9.18 15.96 7.17
CA ARG A 139 9.72 16.73 8.29
C ARG A 139 9.80 15.87 9.56
N PRO A 140 10.87 16.02 10.38
CA PRO A 140 10.92 15.36 11.69
C PRO A 140 9.74 15.81 12.59
N PRO A 141 9.21 14.96 13.45
CA PRO A 141 9.61 13.58 13.72
C PRO A 141 8.90 12.52 12.83
N ILE A 142 8.16 12.91 11.79
CA ILE A 142 7.57 11.96 10.84
C ILE A 142 8.67 11.31 10.01
N GLY A 143 9.47 12.11 9.29
CA GLY A 143 10.63 11.62 8.56
C GLY A 143 11.85 11.42 9.44
N SER A 144 12.69 10.46 9.08
CA SER A 144 13.96 10.19 9.76
C SER A 144 15.05 11.19 9.41
N GLY A 145 14.90 11.95 8.33
CA GLY A 145 15.92 12.84 7.77
C GLY A 145 17.09 12.08 7.13
N LYS A 146 16.96 10.78 6.91
CA LYS A 146 17.96 9.92 6.28
C LYS A 146 17.33 9.10 5.15
N THR A 147 18.17 8.76 4.18
CA THR A 147 17.78 7.92 3.05
C THR A 147 17.78 6.45 3.47
N ASP A 148 16.68 5.75 3.17
CA ASP A 148 16.57 4.30 3.26
C ASP A 148 16.64 3.71 1.84
N TRP A 149 17.12 2.47 1.71
CA TRP A 149 17.11 1.76 0.44
C TRP A 149 17.01 0.26 0.67
N GLY A 150 16.45 -0.45 -0.29
CA GLY A 150 16.26 -1.88 -0.13
C GLY A 150 15.87 -2.59 -1.40
N ILE A 151 15.80 -3.92 -1.28
CA ILE A 151 15.33 -4.83 -2.33
C ILE A 151 14.19 -5.66 -1.78
N ASN A 152 13.17 -5.88 -2.62
CA ASN A 152 12.10 -6.84 -2.40
C ASN A 152 12.11 -7.86 -3.53
N THR A 153 12.09 -9.14 -3.19
CA THR A 153 11.96 -10.24 -4.15
C THR A 153 10.56 -10.82 -4.05
N ILE A 154 9.96 -11.12 -5.18
CA ILE A 154 8.56 -11.48 -5.30
C ILE A 154 8.45 -12.79 -6.08
N ALA A 155 7.55 -13.66 -5.62
CA ALA A 155 7.08 -14.80 -6.40
C ALA A 155 5.54 -14.81 -6.36
N SER A 156 4.94 -14.69 -7.54
CA SER A 156 3.49 -14.70 -7.74
C SER A 156 3.06 -15.98 -8.41
N PHE A 157 2.11 -16.67 -7.80
CA PHE A 157 1.62 -17.98 -8.24
C PHE A 157 0.12 -17.88 -8.58
N ASP A 158 -0.23 -18.33 -9.77
CA ASP A 158 -1.61 -18.45 -10.23
C ASP A 158 -2.08 -19.91 -10.17
N TYR A 159 -3.09 -20.17 -9.35
CA TYR A 159 -3.79 -21.43 -9.28
C TYR A 159 -5.25 -21.24 -9.71
N PRO A 160 -5.99 -22.30 -10.09
CA PRO A 160 -7.41 -22.17 -10.38
C PRO A 160 -8.17 -21.51 -9.22
N GLY A 161 -8.58 -20.23 -9.43
CA GLY A 161 -9.35 -19.45 -8.45
C GLY A 161 -8.55 -18.85 -7.28
N VAL A 162 -7.22 -19.03 -7.20
CA VAL A 162 -6.41 -18.43 -6.13
C VAL A 162 -5.10 -17.88 -6.68
N HIS A 163 -4.82 -16.62 -6.40
CA HIS A 163 -3.53 -16.00 -6.64
C HIS A 163 -2.76 -15.86 -5.33
N VAL A 164 -1.47 -16.18 -5.32
CA VAL A 164 -0.64 -16.13 -4.12
C VAL A 164 0.64 -15.33 -4.40
N ASP A 165 0.88 -14.31 -3.59
CA ASP A 165 2.11 -13.53 -3.60
C ASP A 165 2.98 -13.86 -2.39
N VAL A 166 4.26 -14.08 -2.62
CA VAL A 166 5.28 -14.28 -1.57
C VAL A 166 6.37 -13.25 -1.77
N ASN A 167 6.60 -12.43 -0.74
CA ASN A 167 7.62 -11.39 -0.75
C ASN A 167 8.67 -11.63 0.35
N VAL A 168 9.93 -11.38 0.00
CA VAL A 168 11.06 -11.32 0.96
C VAL A 168 11.89 -10.08 0.66
N ALA A 169 12.02 -9.22 1.66
CA ALA A 169 12.67 -7.93 1.53
C ALA A 169 13.86 -7.75 2.47
N GLY A 170 14.87 -7.01 2.02
CA GLY A 170 15.95 -6.46 2.82
C GLY A 170 16.01 -4.96 2.67
N LEU A 171 15.94 -4.22 3.77
CA LEU A 171 15.97 -2.76 3.81
C LEU A 171 17.15 -2.29 4.65
N HIS A 172 17.96 -1.39 4.12
CA HIS A 172 18.93 -0.62 4.89
C HIS A 172 18.27 0.67 5.39
N VAL A 173 18.16 0.79 6.70
CA VAL A 173 17.57 1.93 7.40
C VAL A 173 18.67 2.95 7.73
N GLY A 174 18.56 4.16 7.19
CA GLY A 174 19.56 5.22 7.33
C GLY A 174 19.59 5.87 8.71
N ALA A 175 18.49 5.83 9.47
CA ALA A 175 18.40 6.34 10.83
C ALA A 175 17.98 5.22 11.78
N VAL A 176 18.85 4.87 12.72
CA VAL A 176 18.60 3.85 13.74
C VAL A 176 19.03 4.37 15.12
N ASP A 177 18.35 3.91 16.16
CA ASP A 177 18.75 4.20 17.55
C ASP A 177 20.06 3.48 17.91
N ALA A 178 20.72 3.99 18.95
CA ALA A 178 21.98 3.44 19.42
C ALA A 178 21.85 1.92 19.73
N GLY A 179 22.63 1.13 18.99
CA GLY A 179 22.69 -0.31 19.18
C GLY A 179 21.66 -1.10 18.35
N GLN A 180 20.71 -0.50 17.69
CA GLN A 180 19.87 -1.17 16.70
C GLN A 180 20.66 -1.52 15.44
N GLY A 181 20.23 -2.54 14.70
CA GLY A 181 20.81 -2.87 13.41
C GLY A 181 20.31 -1.94 12.31
N SER A 182 21.17 -1.59 11.36
CA SER A 182 20.76 -0.82 10.18
C SER A 182 20.09 -1.65 9.08
N TRP A 183 20.05 -2.97 9.23
CA TRP A 183 19.35 -3.85 8.30
C TRP A 183 18.07 -4.40 8.91
N GLN A 184 17.00 -4.28 8.15
CA GLN A 184 15.67 -4.82 8.44
C GLN A 184 15.31 -5.88 7.40
N GLY A 185 14.84 -7.03 7.84
CA GLY A 185 14.24 -8.06 7.00
C GLY A 185 12.72 -7.94 7.02
N GLY A 186 12.09 -8.05 5.86
CA GLY A 186 10.64 -8.09 5.70
C GLY A 186 10.19 -9.37 5.02
N TRP A 187 8.98 -9.82 5.29
CA TRP A 187 8.33 -10.90 4.57
C TRP A 187 6.82 -10.71 4.56
N ALA A 188 6.18 -11.17 3.49
CA ALA A 188 4.73 -11.17 3.38
C ALA A 188 4.26 -12.33 2.51
N ILE A 189 3.11 -12.89 2.83
CA ILE A 189 2.41 -13.92 2.04
C ILE A 189 0.95 -13.51 1.99
N ALA A 190 0.46 -13.23 0.78
CA ALA A 190 -0.94 -12.92 0.51
C ALA A 190 -1.56 -13.99 -0.39
N ALA A 191 -2.83 -14.30 -0.14
CA ALA A 191 -3.64 -15.15 -1.00
C ALA A 191 -4.93 -14.41 -1.34
N SER A 192 -5.23 -14.31 -2.64
CA SER A 192 -6.39 -13.62 -3.17
C SER A 192 -7.29 -14.59 -3.92
N HIS A 193 -8.61 -14.39 -3.80
CA HIS A 193 -9.63 -15.19 -4.46
C HIS A 193 -10.75 -14.29 -5.00
N PRO A 194 -11.10 -14.36 -6.30
CA PRO A 194 -12.28 -13.71 -6.81
C PRO A 194 -13.54 -14.41 -6.29
N LEU A 195 -14.44 -13.66 -5.66
CA LEU A 195 -15.75 -14.18 -5.23
C LEU A 195 -16.72 -14.22 -6.41
N ASP A 196 -16.66 -13.20 -7.25
CA ASP A 196 -17.39 -13.04 -8.50
C ASP A 196 -16.63 -12.07 -9.44
N GLU A 197 -17.29 -11.60 -10.51
CA GLU A 197 -16.69 -10.64 -11.47
C GLU A 197 -16.35 -9.29 -10.85
N ARG A 198 -16.96 -8.90 -9.73
CA ARG A 198 -16.81 -7.60 -9.10
C ARG A 198 -16.08 -7.65 -7.78
N PHE A 199 -16.24 -8.71 -7.01
CA PHE A 199 -15.68 -8.82 -5.67
C PHE A 199 -14.53 -9.81 -5.59
N GLY A 200 -13.47 -9.42 -4.91
CA GLY A 200 -12.35 -10.27 -4.54
C GLY A 200 -12.02 -10.10 -3.06
N ILE A 201 -11.52 -11.17 -2.46
CA ILE A 201 -11.02 -11.15 -1.08
C ILE A 201 -9.53 -11.47 -1.08
N THR A 202 -8.82 -10.89 -0.10
CA THR A 202 -7.41 -11.17 0.14
C THR A 202 -7.19 -11.43 1.63
N GLY A 203 -6.45 -12.47 1.94
CA GLY A 203 -5.89 -12.73 3.27
C GLY A 203 -4.37 -12.66 3.22
N GLU A 204 -3.73 -12.01 4.21
CA GLU A 204 -2.29 -11.85 4.26
C GLU A 204 -1.75 -12.07 5.67
N VAL A 205 -0.54 -12.62 5.74
CA VAL A 205 0.32 -12.55 6.91
C VAL A 205 1.65 -11.92 6.52
N SER A 206 2.13 -10.99 7.35
CA SER A 206 3.37 -10.26 7.08
C SER A 206 4.13 -9.95 8.36
N GLY A 207 5.42 -9.66 8.23
CA GLY A 207 6.24 -9.33 9.39
C GLY A 207 7.56 -8.68 9.05
N ILE A 208 8.17 -8.08 10.08
CA ILE A 208 9.43 -7.35 10.03
C ILE A 208 10.33 -7.83 11.17
N VAL A 209 11.60 -8.01 10.85
CA VAL A 209 12.65 -8.33 11.81
C VAL A 209 13.82 -7.37 11.66
N GLN A 210 14.34 -6.88 12.77
CA GLN A 210 15.53 -6.03 12.81
C GLN A 210 16.32 -6.34 14.07
N ARG A 211 17.65 -6.29 14.00
CA ARG A 211 18.48 -6.61 15.14
C ARG A 211 18.23 -5.65 16.31
N ARG A 212 18.00 -6.20 17.50
CA ARG A 212 17.72 -5.49 18.76
C ARG A 212 16.45 -4.62 18.74
N THR A 213 15.50 -4.97 17.87
CA THR A 213 14.13 -4.50 17.95
C THR A 213 13.19 -5.70 18.15
N ALA A 214 12.02 -5.46 18.69
CA ALA A 214 11.02 -6.52 18.79
C ALA A 214 10.45 -6.81 17.39
N ALA A 215 10.41 -8.09 17.01
CA ALA A 215 9.84 -8.52 15.75
C ALA A 215 8.35 -8.14 15.68
N GLN A 216 7.92 -7.66 14.50
CA GLN A 216 6.54 -7.35 14.23
C GLN A 216 5.95 -8.41 13.30
N ALA A 217 4.71 -8.81 13.55
CA ALA A 217 3.92 -9.65 12.67
C ALA A 217 2.45 -9.23 12.74
N GLN A 218 1.75 -9.32 11.62
CA GLN A 218 0.34 -8.95 11.49
C GLN A 218 -0.37 -9.89 10.52
N GLY A 219 -1.69 -9.98 10.67
CA GLY A 219 -2.61 -10.59 9.71
C GLY A 219 -3.55 -9.53 9.16
N LEU A 220 -3.86 -9.60 7.87
CA LEU A 220 -4.74 -8.69 7.16
C LEU A 220 -5.83 -9.47 6.43
N ALA A 221 -7.02 -8.89 6.37
CA ALA A 221 -8.11 -9.31 5.51
C ALA A 221 -8.62 -8.10 4.72
N ALA A 222 -8.83 -8.28 3.42
CA ALA A 222 -9.28 -7.23 2.51
C ALA A 222 -10.44 -7.68 1.63
N LEU A 223 -11.23 -6.71 1.19
CA LEU A 223 -12.24 -6.81 0.16
C LEU A 223 -11.92 -5.80 -0.93
N ASN A 224 -11.88 -6.26 -2.17
CA ASN A 224 -11.71 -5.45 -3.37
C ASN A 224 -13.03 -5.41 -4.13
N TYR A 225 -13.38 -4.26 -4.69
CA TYR A 225 -14.54 -4.06 -5.53
C TYR A 225 -14.13 -3.48 -6.89
N ASN A 226 -14.26 -4.28 -7.93
CA ASN A 226 -13.99 -3.90 -9.32
C ASN A 226 -15.16 -3.07 -9.84
N VAL A 227 -15.04 -1.76 -9.84
CA VAL A 227 -16.04 -0.84 -10.42
C VAL A 227 -16.03 -0.96 -11.94
N SER A 228 -14.84 -1.05 -12.52
CA SER A 228 -14.56 -1.24 -13.96
C SER A 228 -13.12 -1.73 -14.14
N ASN A 229 -12.70 -2.01 -15.38
CA ASN A 229 -11.28 -2.30 -15.68
C ASN A 229 -10.35 -1.14 -15.29
N ALA A 230 -10.86 0.09 -15.20
CA ALA A 230 -10.07 1.28 -14.89
C ALA A 230 -10.08 1.66 -13.40
N LEU A 231 -10.93 1.04 -12.57
CA LEU A 231 -11.10 1.46 -11.17
C LEU A 231 -11.44 0.28 -10.27
N VAL A 232 -10.61 0.08 -9.27
CA VAL A 232 -10.83 -0.84 -8.15
C VAL A 232 -10.86 -0.04 -6.85
N LEU A 233 -11.83 -0.33 -5.99
CA LEU A 233 -11.92 0.18 -4.61
C LEU A 233 -11.50 -0.92 -3.65
N ASP A 234 -10.86 -0.56 -2.55
CA ASP A 234 -10.42 -1.51 -1.52
C ASP A 234 -10.81 -1.06 -0.11
N ILE A 235 -11.05 -2.04 0.75
CA ILE A 235 -11.16 -1.88 2.21
C ILE A 235 -10.45 -3.05 2.88
N ALA A 236 -9.67 -2.77 3.92
CA ALA A 236 -9.00 -3.81 4.69
C ALA A 236 -8.94 -3.51 6.17
N ALA A 237 -8.84 -4.59 6.95
CA ALA A 237 -8.53 -4.54 8.36
C ALA A 237 -7.34 -5.46 8.64
N ALA A 238 -6.41 -4.98 9.49
CA ALA A 238 -5.29 -5.78 9.96
C ALA A 238 -5.25 -5.81 11.50
N ALA A 239 -4.74 -6.91 12.04
CA ALA A 239 -4.49 -7.09 13.47
C ALA A 239 -3.06 -7.54 13.72
N GLY A 240 -2.45 -6.99 14.77
CA GLY A 240 -1.11 -7.39 15.21
C GLY A 240 -1.12 -8.80 15.78
N LEU A 241 -0.21 -9.64 15.28
CA LEU A 241 0.07 -10.99 15.79
C LEU A 241 1.23 -11.00 16.78
N SER A 242 1.94 -9.87 16.92
CA SER A 242 3.00 -9.67 17.90
C SER A 242 2.76 -8.39 18.70
N ARG A 243 3.39 -8.28 19.89
CA ARG A 243 3.23 -7.10 20.77
C ARG A 243 3.79 -5.81 20.18
N ALA A 244 4.74 -5.88 19.27
CA ALA A 244 5.37 -4.73 18.65
C ALA A 244 4.59 -4.20 17.43
N ALA A 245 3.73 -5.04 16.84
CA ALA A 245 2.85 -4.62 15.75
C ALA A 245 1.70 -3.75 16.25
N PRO A 246 1.09 -2.90 15.39
CA PRO A 246 -0.14 -2.20 15.72
C PRO A 246 -1.24 -3.17 16.17
N ASN A 247 -2.00 -2.81 17.19
CA ASN A 247 -3.09 -3.66 17.69
C ASN A 247 -4.12 -3.91 16.60
N TRP A 248 -4.43 -2.86 15.82
CA TRP A 248 -5.29 -2.94 14.65
C TRP A 248 -4.97 -1.82 13.67
N GLN A 249 -5.31 -2.04 12.42
CA GLN A 249 -5.28 -1.06 11.34
C GLN A 249 -6.55 -1.17 10.50
N LEU A 250 -7.04 -0.04 9.99
CA LEU A 250 -8.11 0.03 9.00
C LEU A 250 -7.58 0.80 7.80
N MET A 251 -7.92 0.33 6.61
CA MET A 251 -7.46 0.91 5.34
C MET A 251 -8.65 0.99 4.38
N VAL A 252 -8.70 2.07 3.63
CA VAL A 252 -9.61 2.23 2.50
C VAL A 252 -8.83 2.86 1.36
N GLY A 253 -9.17 2.53 0.13
CA GLY A 253 -8.48 3.13 -0.99
C GLY A 253 -9.03 2.79 -2.34
N MET A 254 -8.26 3.17 -3.34
CA MET A 254 -8.58 2.91 -4.75
C MET A 254 -7.31 2.76 -5.57
N THR A 255 -7.45 2.03 -6.67
CA THR A 255 -6.50 1.98 -7.78
C THR A 255 -7.22 2.43 -9.03
N VAL A 256 -6.70 3.46 -9.71
CA VAL A 256 -7.32 4.03 -10.90
C VAL A 256 -6.30 4.17 -12.04
N ARG A 257 -6.71 3.83 -13.25
CA ARG A 257 -5.94 4.04 -14.47
C ARG A 257 -6.13 5.47 -14.98
N LEU A 258 -5.03 6.14 -15.37
CA LEU A 258 -5.01 7.56 -15.76
C LEU A 258 -5.12 7.79 -17.27
N GLY A 259 -5.38 6.75 -18.07
CA GLY A 259 -5.45 6.82 -19.52
C GLY A 259 -4.17 6.27 -20.17
N HIS A 260 -4.11 6.32 -21.52
CA HIS A 260 -2.96 5.81 -22.30
C HIS A 260 -2.02 6.95 -22.65
N TRP A 261 -0.73 6.79 -22.39
CA TRP A 261 0.26 7.85 -22.56
C TRP A 261 1.15 7.65 -23.81
N PHE A 262 1.42 6.39 -24.20
CA PHE A 262 2.24 6.05 -25.38
C PHE A 262 1.98 4.63 -25.88
#